data_e58a7feaeaaf8c20b1e6b4e316b5c48a
#
_entry.id   e58a7feaeaaf8c20b1e6b4e316b5c48a
#
_cell.length_a   1.000
_cell.length_b   1.000
_cell.length_c   1.000
_cell.angle_alpha   90.00
_cell.angle_beta   90.00
_cell.angle_gamma   90.00
#
_symmetry.space_group_name_H-M   'P 1'
#
loop_
_entity.id
_entity.type
_entity.pdbx_description
1 polymer ?
#
loop_
_entity_poly.entity_id
_entity_poly.type
_entity_poly.pdbx_seq_one_letter_code
_entity_poly.pdbx_strand_id
1 'polypeptide(L)'
;VAAIAAGLLVLPLTAAWGKTFVDPEVDAAVQVTRDTGAARGHATPALAVHPDDPQTLVIAESDAYSARCMVHVSRNGGLTWSPATQPATPPDWQGCGFAVTGAMADLEFAADGTLYYAWSAVQATTTQQRIYLAKSTDLGLTWDVSALPRIGPDPAKRVYGADTMPSLVVDREDPNRIYVAWWSNNGIWNQPVAVTGSDASVWCRLTDNRALARPWVSTSTDGGRTWGDPVDMAPGVGHCTTEPYLTQAKDGRLLAFFGESTRSLEDGKSPPAHLFFSETADHGKTFTVKPIYEQDGNPATPTSNSDWLGDAAPGVDLKTGNIYVAWEHMGAGTPNVLFMRSTDNGKTWSPPLKVNDGDGKRDWDFPETFPSLSVAPNGRVDVAWYDYRNDAGLKEGDRRATFQDVYYASSTDGGRTFAKNVRVNDRAIDRRFGPKLGSINGPVGIASTDKAVFVAWDDTRNGNSVTTSQDIYFTRVRYAPPAEVFGGDKDTGTSPWAAGALGAAIALALGGLVLVTGMQASRSEPTPTTPTPATPSTKEPSIT
;
A
#
# COMPACT_ATOMS: atom_id res chain seq x y z
N VAL A 1 33.11 -15.26 69.60
CA VAL A 1 33.30 -15.99 68.34
C VAL A 1 32.02 -15.76 67.53
N ALA A 2 32.03 -14.77 66.65
CA ALA A 2 30.92 -14.45 65.78
C ALA A 2 31.30 -14.95 64.37
N ALA A 3 30.45 -15.83 63.82
CA ALA A 3 30.54 -16.33 62.45
C ALA A 3 29.69 -15.40 61.53
N ILE A 4 30.37 -14.73 60.61
CA ILE A 4 29.70 -13.95 59.55
C ILE A 4 29.42 -14.92 58.40
N ALA A 5 28.13 -15.20 58.12
CA ALA A 5 27.71 -15.92 56.95
C ALA A 5 27.53 -14.94 55.80
N ALA A 6 28.42 -15.00 54.80
CA ALA A 6 28.28 -14.25 53.55
C ALA A 6 27.31 -15.04 52.64
N GLY A 7 26.09 -14.51 52.49
CA GLY A 7 25.13 -15.02 51.51
C GLY A 7 25.48 -14.50 50.11
N LEU A 8 25.91 -15.35 49.21
CA LEU A 8 26.01 -15.05 47.78
C LEU A 8 24.60 -15.01 47.20
N LEU A 9 24.15 -13.79 46.87
CA LEU A 9 22.96 -13.57 46.03
C LEU A 9 23.34 -13.90 44.59
N VAL A 10 23.02 -15.10 44.12
CA VAL A 10 23.08 -15.41 42.68
C VAL A 10 21.82 -14.85 42.03
N LEU A 11 21.93 -13.68 41.48
CA LEU A 11 20.92 -13.13 40.56
C LEU A 11 21.00 -13.94 39.25
N PRO A 12 19.88 -14.48 38.72
CA PRO A 12 19.89 -15.05 37.39
C PRO A 12 20.07 -13.91 36.38
N LEU A 13 21.22 -13.85 35.71
CA LEU A 13 21.38 -13.09 34.49
C LEU A 13 20.48 -13.76 33.42
N THR A 14 19.22 -13.36 33.35
CA THR A 14 18.45 -13.53 32.13
C THR A 14 19.04 -12.56 31.11
N ALA A 15 19.98 -13.06 30.30
CA ALA A 15 20.41 -12.35 29.12
C ALA A 15 19.15 -12.18 28.22
N ALA A 16 18.52 -11.03 28.29
CA ALA A 16 17.61 -10.57 27.28
C ALA A 16 18.45 -10.41 26.01
N TRP A 17 18.41 -11.44 25.16
CA TRP A 17 18.88 -11.34 23.78
C TRP A 17 17.93 -10.38 23.07
N GLY A 18 18.14 -9.08 23.21
CA GLY A 18 17.55 -8.10 22.35
C GLY A 18 18.01 -8.41 20.92
N LYS A 19 17.09 -8.87 20.07
CA LYS A 19 17.34 -8.88 18.63
C LYS A 19 17.74 -7.46 18.28
N THR A 20 18.99 -7.22 17.95
CA THR A 20 19.43 -5.95 17.37
C THR A 20 18.68 -5.81 16.06
N PHE A 21 17.74 -4.87 15.99
CA PHE A 21 17.16 -4.45 14.73
C PHE A 21 18.30 -3.92 13.87
N VAL A 22 18.60 -4.62 12.79
CA VAL A 22 19.46 -4.06 11.75
C VAL A 22 18.57 -3.07 11.01
N ASP A 23 18.96 -1.80 10.96
CA ASP A 23 18.25 -0.78 10.20
C ASP A 23 18.15 -1.26 8.75
N PRO A 24 16.94 -1.25 8.14
CA PRO A 24 16.80 -1.69 6.77
C PRO A 24 17.48 -0.71 5.80
N GLU A 25 18.09 -1.25 4.76
CA GLU A 25 18.70 -0.46 3.69
C GLU A 25 17.68 -0.23 2.57
N VAL A 26 17.43 1.04 2.23
CA VAL A 26 16.52 1.44 1.15
C VAL A 26 17.34 1.62 -0.13
N ASP A 27 16.97 0.90 -1.19
CA ASP A 27 17.59 1.04 -2.50
C ASP A 27 17.14 2.35 -3.17
N ALA A 28 17.88 2.80 -4.19
CA ALA A 28 17.48 3.94 -4.99
C ALA A 28 16.14 3.68 -5.70
N ALA A 29 15.30 4.71 -5.78
CA ALA A 29 14.01 4.61 -6.46
C ALA A 29 14.17 4.35 -7.98
N VAL A 30 13.38 3.45 -8.52
CA VAL A 30 13.35 3.07 -9.93
C VAL A 30 12.02 3.46 -10.54
N GLN A 31 12.03 4.17 -11.66
CA GLN A 31 10.81 4.47 -12.42
C GLN A 31 10.33 3.21 -13.15
N VAL A 32 9.07 2.84 -12.92
CA VAL A 32 8.41 1.67 -13.53
C VAL A 32 7.81 2.04 -14.88
N THR A 33 6.95 3.05 -14.91
CA THR A 33 6.31 3.58 -16.13
C THR A 33 7.29 4.37 -16.96
N ARG A 34 7.31 4.15 -18.28
CA ARG A 34 8.32 4.75 -19.19
C ARG A 34 7.72 5.30 -20.47
N ASP A 35 6.43 5.49 -20.52
CA ASP A 35 5.79 6.14 -21.65
C ASP A 35 6.20 7.62 -21.72
N THR A 36 6.21 8.18 -22.92
CA THR A 36 6.72 9.52 -23.21
C THR A 36 5.62 10.56 -23.41
N GLY A 37 4.36 10.19 -23.18
CA GLY A 37 3.22 11.10 -23.26
C GLY A 37 3.39 12.31 -22.33
N ALA A 38 3.05 13.50 -22.80
CA ALA A 38 3.15 14.70 -21.99
C ALA A 38 2.13 14.73 -20.83
N ALA A 39 0.98 14.08 -21.01
CA ALA A 39 -0.03 13.90 -19.96
C ALA A 39 -0.07 12.41 -19.61
N ARG A 40 0.32 12.08 -18.39
CA ARG A 40 0.36 10.72 -17.83
C ARG A 40 -0.22 10.76 -16.43
N GLY A 41 -1.08 9.84 -16.11
CA GLY A 41 -1.77 9.79 -14.83
C GLY A 41 -1.70 8.40 -14.20
N HIS A 42 -0.49 7.81 -14.13
CA HIS A 42 -0.28 6.50 -13.53
C HIS A 42 -0.46 6.54 -12.02
N ALA A 43 -1.32 5.69 -11.49
CA ALA A 43 -1.71 5.71 -10.09
C ALA A 43 -2.08 4.31 -9.56
N THR A 44 -2.27 4.21 -8.25
CA THR A 44 -2.82 3.03 -7.55
C THR A 44 -2.08 1.73 -7.87
N PRO A 45 -0.76 1.64 -7.61
CA PRO A 45 0.01 0.45 -7.92
C PRO A 45 -0.38 -0.72 -7.00
N ALA A 46 -0.80 -1.85 -7.58
CA ALA A 46 -0.87 -3.14 -6.91
C ALA A 46 0.40 -3.93 -7.22
N LEU A 47 0.99 -4.58 -6.22
CA LEU A 47 2.28 -5.25 -6.34
C LEU A 47 2.21 -6.69 -5.85
N ALA A 48 2.68 -7.64 -6.66
CA ALA A 48 2.78 -9.04 -6.30
C ALA A 48 4.18 -9.60 -6.58
N VAL A 49 4.59 -10.57 -5.75
CA VAL A 49 5.83 -11.33 -5.89
C VAL A 49 5.48 -12.75 -6.34
N HIS A 50 6.19 -13.26 -7.35
CA HIS A 50 6.00 -14.64 -7.79
C HIS A 50 6.36 -15.62 -6.66
N PRO A 51 5.52 -16.64 -6.39
CA PRO A 51 5.69 -17.51 -5.23
C PRO A 51 7.02 -18.29 -5.22
N ASP A 52 7.50 -18.74 -6.39
CA ASP A 52 8.71 -19.56 -6.51
C ASP A 52 9.96 -18.74 -6.89
N ASP A 53 9.79 -17.49 -7.34
CA ASP A 53 10.91 -16.65 -7.77
C ASP A 53 10.77 -15.21 -7.24
N PRO A 54 11.38 -14.90 -6.10
CA PRO A 54 11.30 -13.57 -5.50
C PRO A 54 12.00 -12.46 -6.31
N GLN A 55 12.67 -12.80 -7.41
CA GLN A 55 13.19 -11.81 -8.36
C GLN A 55 12.14 -11.41 -9.40
N THR A 56 11.08 -12.21 -9.57
CA THR A 56 9.97 -11.90 -10.46
C THR A 56 8.88 -11.16 -9.70
N LEU A 57 8.68 -9.91 -10.09
CA LEU A 57 7.69 -8.99 -9.52
C LEU A 57 6.74 -8.52 -10.61
N VAL A 58 5.49 -8.27 -10.25
CA VAL A 58 4.49 -7.67 -11.14
C VAL A 58 3.87 -6.47 -10.46
N ILE A 59 3.78 -5.36 -11.19
CA ILE A 59 3.01 -4.18 -10.80
C ILE A 59 1.89 -4.00 -11.80
N ALA A 60 0.65 -3.93 -11.29
CA ALA A 60 -0.49 -3.42 -12.03
C ALA A 60 -0.78 -2.00 -11.58
N GLU A 61 -1.21 -1.15 -12.52
CA GLU A 61 -1.53 0.25 -12.24
C GLU A 61 -2.59 0.77 -13.22
N SER A 62 -3.13 1.95 -12.93
CA SER A 62 -4.11 2.61 -13.78
C SER A 62 -3.55 3.91 -14.38
N ASP A 63 -3.71 4.10 -15.69
CA ASP A 63 -3.49 5.42 -16.29
C ASP A 63 -4.82 6.16 -16.43
N ALA A 64 -4.99 7.17 -15.60
CA ALA A 64 -6.23 7.95 -15.52
C ALA A 64 -6.55 8.72 -16.80
N TYR A 65 -5.55 9.13 -17.57
CA TYR A 65 -5.79 9.90 -18.80
C TYR A 65 -6.17 9.00 -19.98
N SER A 66 -5.57 7.83 -20.08
CA SER A 66 -5.90 6.87 -21.15
C SER A 66 -7.00 5.87 -20.75
N ALA A 67 -7.42 5.86 -19.48
CA ALA A 67 -8.36 4.92 -18.90
C ALA A 67 -7.95 3.46 -19.18
N ARG A 68 -6.69 3.14 -18.93
CA ARG A 68 -6.10 1.81 -19.18
C ARG A 68 -5.55 1.19 -17.92
N CYS A 69 -5.77 -0.11 -17.79
CA CYS A 69 -5.10 -0.94 -16.82
C CYS A 69 -3.77 -1.42 -17.40
N MET A 70 -2.68 -1.11 -16.75
CA MET A 70 -1.33 -1.39 -17.22
C MET A 70 -0.66 -2.40 -16.28
N VAL A 71 0.15 -3.29 -16.85
CA VAL A 71 0.89 -4.32 -16.09
C VAL A 71 2.35 -4.30 -16.51
N HIS A 72 3.23 -4.25 -15.52
CA HIS A 72 4.68 -4.23 -15.69
C HIS A 72 5.32 -5.41 -14.96
N VAL A 73 6.32 -6.02 -15.56
CA VAL A 73 7.02 -7.19 -14.99
C VAL A 73 8.50 -6.86 -14.80
N SER A 74 9.02 -7.18 -13.63
CA SER A 74 10.46 -7.25 -13.37
C SER A 74 10.87 -8.70 -13.15
N ARG A 75 12.04 -9.09 -13.66
CA ARG A 75 12.65 -10.42 -13.47
C ARG A 75 13.98 -10.35 -12.73
N ASN A 76 14.27 -9.20 -12.14
CA ASN A 76 15.55 -8.94 -11.44
C ASN A 76 15.35 -8.15 -10.13
N GLY A 77 14.25 -8.43 -9.43
CA GLY A 77 13.96 -7.83 -8.13
C GLY A 77 13.68 -6.34 -8.18
N GLY A 78 13.08 -5.84 -9.28
CA GLY A 78 12.68 -4.45 -9.44
C GLY A 78 13.75 -3.52 -10.01
N LEU A 79 14.94 -4.03 -10.38
CA LEU A 79 16.00 -3.18 -10.95
C LEU A 79 15.62 -2.67 -12.35
N THR A 80 14.88 -3.46 -13.12
CA THR A 80 14.33 -3.04 -14.41
C THR A 80 12.93 -3.61 -14.60
N TRP A 81 12.11 -2.91 -15.39
CA TRP A 81 10.73 -3.25 -15.65
C TRP A 81 10.47 -3.36 -17.16
N SER A 82 9.59 -4.28 -17.55
CA SER A 82 9.14 -4.44 -18.92
C SER A 82 8.33 -3.21 -19.39
N PRO A 83 8.20 -3.00 -20.71
CA PRO A 83 7.11 -2.19 -21.23
C PRO A 83 5.77 -2.70 -20.72
N ALA A 84 4.79 -1.80 -20.63
CA ALA A 84 3.47 -2.16 -20.16
C ALA A 84 2.77 -3.14 -21.10
N THR A 85 2.07 -4.12 -20.51
CA THR A 85 1.04 -4.91 -21.15
C THR A 85 -0.32 -4.55 -20.55
N GLN A 86 -1.42 -4.95 -21.17
CA GLN A 86 -2.76 -4.73 -20.64
C GLN A 86 -3.69 -5.89 -20.98
N PRO A 87 -4.60 -6.29 -20.07
CA PRO A 87 -5.68 -7.18 -20.46
C PRO A 87 -6.61 -6.49 -21.47
N ALA A 88 -7.12 -7.27 -22.42
CA ALA A 88 -8.08 -6.74 -23.37
C ALA A 88 -9.40 -6.39 -22.67
N THR A 89 -9.80 -5.15 -22.77
CA THR A 89 -11.12 -4.72 -22.30
C THR A 89 -12.14 -5.00 -23.39
N PRO A 90 -13.35 -5.52 -23.05
CA PRO A 90 -14.40 -5.73 -24.05
C PRO A 90 -14.77 -4.44 -24.79
N PRO A 91 -15.26 -4.53 -26.05
CA PRO A 91 -15.74 -3.37 -26.79
C PRO A 91 -16.73 -2.52 -25.96
N ASP A 92 -16.68 -1.21 -26.09
CA ASP A 92 -17.49 -0.23 -25.36
C ASP A 92 -17.17 -0.04 -23.87
N TRP A 93 -16.19 -0.76 -23.32
CA TRP A 93 -15.70 -0.60 -21.96
C TRP A 93 -14.29 -0.03 -21.96
N GLN A 94 -14.04 0.92 -21.07
CA GLN A 94 -12.72 1.45 -20.77
C GLN A 94 -12.20 0.79 -19.49
N GLY A 95 -11.03 0.20 -19.56
CA GLY A 95 -10.40 -0.39 -18.39
C GLY A 95 -9.87 0.68 -17.45
N CYS A 96 -9.89 0.44 -16.16
CA CYS A 96 -9.32 1.31 -15.14
C CYS A 96 -9.69 2.79 -15.30
N GLY A 97 -10.92 3.05 -15.76
CA GLY A 97 -11.40 4.42 -15.99
C GLY A 97 -11.60 5.15 -14.68
N PHE A 98 -10.84 6.19 -14.48
CA PHE A 98 -10.79 6.98 -13.25
C PHE A 98 -11.97 7.96 -13.10
N ALA A 99 -12.85 8.06 -14.06
CA ALA A 99 -13.74 9.22 -14.22
C ALA A 99 -14.62 9.53 -12.99
N VAL A 100 -14.79 8.62 -12.04
CA VAL A 100 -15.72 8.84 -10.93
C VAL A 100 -15.32 8.24 -9.56
N THR A 101 -14.49 7.19 -9.46
CA THR A 101 -14.35 6.46 -8.18
C THR A 101 -13.02 5.74 -7.94
N GLY A 102 -11.90 6.29 -8.27
CA GLY A 102 -10.59 5.64 -8.01
C GLY A 102 -10.50 4.24 -8.67
N ALA A 103 -9.67 4.10 -9.68
CA ALA A 103 -9.47 2.81 -10.35
C ALA A 103 -8.50 1.96 -9.53
N MET A 104 -8.91 1.55 -8.34
CA MET A 104 -8.15 0.54 -7.61
C MET A 104 -8.30 -0.78 -8.36
N ALA A 105 -7.20 -1.51 -8.41
CA ALA A 105 -7.13 -2.82 -8.98
C ALA A 105 -6.35 -3.70 -8.00
N ASP A 106 -6.58 -4.99 -8.02
CA ASP A 106 -5.88 -5.94 -7.17
C ASP A 106 -5.22 -7.03 -8.00
N LEU A 107 -4.07 -7.52 -7.53
CA LEU A 107 -3.18 -8.41 -8.26
C LEU A 107 -2.65 -9.49 -7.32
N GLU A 108 -2.82 -10.76 -7.69
CA GLU A 108 -2.35 -11.88 -6.88
C GLU A 108 -1.81 -13.03 -7.74
N PHE A 109 -0.78 -13.69 -7.24
CA PHE A 109 -0.32 -14.96 -7.77
C PHE A 109 -0.98 -16.13 -7.04
N ALA A 110 -1.50 -17.07 -7.79
CA ALA A 110 -1.76 -18.40 -7.27
C ALA A 110 -0.46 -19.14 -6.94
N ALA A 111 -0.53 -20.18 -6.12
CA ALA A 111 0.62 -21.00 -5.73
C ALA A 111 1.33 -21.67 -6.92
N ASP A 112 0.65 -21.88 -8.04
CA ASP A 112 1.21 -22.45 -9.27
C ASP A 112 1.87 -21.42 -10.20
N GLY A 113 1.96 -20.15 -9.77
CA GLY A 113 2.51 -19.06 -10.56
C GLY A 113 1.54 -18.42 -11.56
N THR A 114 0.28 -18.85 -11.58
CA THR A 114 -0.77 -18.19 -12.36
C THR A 114 -1.04 -16.80 -11.76
N LEU A 115 -1.02 -15.78 -12.61
CA LEU A 115 -1.28 -14.39 -12.23
C LEU A 115 -2.75 -14.04 -12.46
N TYR A 116 -3.39 -13.48 -11.45
CA TYR A 116 -4.75 -12.94 -11.53
C TYR A 116 -4.74 -11.44 -11.30
N TYR A 117 -5.59 -10.73 -12.05
CA TYR A 117 -5.71 -9.28 -11.98
C TYR A 117 -7.18 -8.89 -12.04
N ALA A 118 -7.70 -8.26 -10.98
CA ALA A 118 -9.06 -7.76 -10.90
C ALA A 118 -9.08 -6.24 -11.05
N TRP A 119 -10.00 -5.71 -11.87
CA TRP A 119 -10.16 -4.27 -12.06
C TRP A 119 -11.60 -3.86 -12.30
N SER A 120 -11.89 -2.58 -12.10
CA SER A 120 -13.15 -1.95 -12.48
C SER A 120 -13.03 -1.33 -13.87
N ALA A 121 -13.97 -1.63 -14.76
CA ALA A 121 -14.10 -0.99 -16.06
C ALA A 121 -15.34 -0.12 -16.12
N VAL A 122 -15.27 0.97 -16.88
CA VAL A 122 -16.34 1.96 -17.08
C VAL A 122 -16.85 1.88 -18.51
N GLN A 123 -18.16 1.84 -18.68
CA GLN A 123 -18.75 1.91 -20.02
C GLN A 123 -18.75 3.35 -20.53
N ALA A 124 -18.12 3.59 -21.67
CA ALA A 124 -17.89 4.92 -22.21
C ALA A 124 -19.18 5.74 -22.46
N THR A 125 -20.29 5.08 -22.76
CA THR A 125 -21.56 5.73 -23.14
C THR A 125 -22.55 5.91 -21.99
N THR A 126 -22.39 5.19 -20.88
CA THR A 126 -23.39 5.12 -19.80
C THR A 126 -22.83 5.39 -18.41
N THR A 127 -21.50 5.53 -18.26
CA THR A 127 -20.79 5.64 -16.98
C THR A 127 -21.04 4.44 -16.03
N GLN A 128 -21.56 3.33 -16.54
CA GLN A 128 -21.73 2.11 -15.75
C GLN A 128 -20.38 1.49 -15.45
N GLN A 129 -20.23 0.92 -14.26
CA GLN A 129 -19.02 0.24 -13.84
C GLN A 129 -19.27 -1.26 -13.68
N ARG A 130 -18.23 -2.06 -13.90
CA ARG A 130 -18.27 -3.51 -13.76
C ARG A 130 -16.90 -4.06 -13.41
N ILE A 131 -16.86 -5.09 -12.59
CA ILE A 131 -15.62 -5.78 -12.26
C ILE A 131 -15.31 -6.84 -13.32
N TYR A 132 -14.06 -6.91 -13.69
CA TYR A 132 -13.46 -7.92 -14.54
C TYR A 132 -12.31 -8.61 -13.81
N LEU A 133 -12.08 -9.87 -14.18
CA LEU A 133 -10.89 -10.63 -13.81
C LEU A 133 -10.14 -11.03 -15.06
N ALA A 134 -8.83 -10.84 -15.07
CA ALA A 134 -7.92 -11.40 -16.05
C ALA A 134 -7.05 -12.47 -15.40
N LYS A 135 -6.79 -13.56 -16.15
CA LYS A 135 -5.91 -14.66 -15.80
C LYS A 135 -4.78 -14.73 -16.81
N SER A 136 -3.53 -14.87 -16.33
CA SER A 136 -2.35 -15.05 -17.16
C SER A 136 -1.48 -16.18 -16.61
N THR A 137 -0.96 -17.04 -17.49
CA THR A 137 0.01 -18.10 -17.17
C THR A 137 1.41 -17.79 -17.71
N ASP A 138 1.60 -16.60 -18.30
CA ASP A 138 2.83 -16.17 -18.96
C ASP A 138 3.30 -14.79 -18.47
N LEU A 139 2.96 -14.46 -17.21
CA LEU A 139 3.32 -13.21 -16.55
C LEU A 139 2.76 -11.95 -17.26
N GLY A 140 1.52 -12.01 -17.70
CA GLY A 140 0.83 -10.87 -18.26
C GLY A 140 1.12 -10.59 -19.73
N LEU A 141 1.75 -11.51 -20.47
CA LEU A 141 1.90 -11.39 -21.92
C LEU A 141 0.58 -11.67 -22.63
N THR A 142 -0.16 -12.67 -22.17
CA THR A 142 -1.52 -12.99 -22.65
C THR A 142 -2.49 -13.12 -21.48
N TRP A 143 -3.77 -12.82 -21.73
CA TRP A 143 -4.79 -12.76 -20.72
C TRP A 143 -6.10 -13.41 -21.18
N ASP A 144 -6.66 -14.27 -20.31
CA ASP A 144 -8.05 -14.70 -20.39
C ASP A 144 -8.88 -13.79 -19.49
N VAL A 145 -9.89 -13.11 -20.07
CA VAL A 145 -10.69 -12.12 -19.36
C VAL A 145 -12.11 -12.61 -19.16
N SER A 146 -12.60 -12.54 -17.94
CA SER A 146 -13.98 -12.80 -17.57
C SER A 146 -14.62 -11.60 -16.88
N ALA A 147 -15.93 -11.49 -16.99
CA ALA A 147 -16.70 -10.44 -16.35
C ALA A 147 -17.48 -10.99 -15.16
N LEU A 148 -17.40 -10.33 -14.01
CA LEU A 148 -18.16 -10.71 -12.83
C LEU A 148 -19.66 -10.39 -12.99
N PRO A 149 -20.55 -11.11 -12.29
CA PRO A 149 -21.96 -10.76 -12.22
C PRO A 149 -22.14 -9.36 -11.61
N ARG A 150 -23.19 -8.68 -11.99
CA ARG A 150 -23.49 -7.32 -11.54
C ARG A 150 -24.50 -7.33 -10.41
N ILE A 151 -24.34 -6.38 -9.50
CA ILE A 151 -25.35 -6.08 -8.50
C ILE A 151 -26.32 -5.05 -9.09
N GLY A 152 -27.59 -5.38 -9.10
CA GLY A 152 -28.60 -4.43 -9.56
C GLY A 152 -30.00 -4.87 -9.17
N PRO A 153 -30.87 -3.92 -8.79
CA PRO A 153 -32.24 -4.25 -8.37
C PRO A 153 -33.12 -4.75 -9.51
N ASP A 154 -32.77 -4.46 -10.75
CA ASP A 154 -33.58 -4.91 -11.90
C ASP A 154 -32.81 -4.68 -13.22
N PRO A 155 -32.31 -5.74 -13.87
CA PRO A 155 -31.67 -5.64 -15.17
C PRO A 155 -32.58 -5.01 -16.25
N ALA A 156 -33.93 -5.20 -16.12
CA ALA A 156 -34.89 -4.65 -17.05
C ALA A 156 -35.03 -3.13 -16.94
N LYS A 157 -34.76 -2.55 -15.78
CA LYS A 157 -34.81 -1.10 -15.56
C LYS A 157 -33.51 -0.39 -15.89
N ARG A 158 -32.43 -1.12 -16.23
CA ARG A 158 -31.10 -0.59 -16.53
C ARG A 158 -30.50 0.31 -15.40
N VAL A 159 -30.91 0.08 -14.17
CA VAL A 159 -30.36 0.72 -12.99
C VAL A 159 -29.27 -0.18 -12.45
N TYR A 160 -28.03 0.11 -12.75
CA TYR A 160 -26.88 -0.64 -12.25
C TYR A 160 -26.12 0.23 -11.25
N GLY A 161 -25.57 -0.41 -10.23
CA GLY A 161 -24.64 0.23 -9.31
C GLY A 161 -23.28 0.54 -9.95
N ALA A 162 -22.53 1.36 -9.30
CA ALA A 162 -21.10 1.49 -9.57
C ALA A 162 -20.40 0.35 -8.82
N ASP A 163 -19.96 -0.68 -9.55
CA ASP A 163 -19.16 -1.77 -9.02
C ASP A 163 -17.69 -1.40 -9.17
N THR A 164 -17.00 -1.14 -8.06
CA THR A 164 -15.65 -0.57 -8.06
C THR A 164 -14.79 -1.14 -6.93
N MET A 165 -13.50 -0.81 -6.93
CA MET A 165 -12.54 -1.14 -5.87
C MET A 165 -12.51 -2.64 -5.55
N PRO A 166 -12.14 -3.49 -6.53
CA PRO A 166 -12.07 -4.92 -6.30
C PRO A 166 -10.93 -5.28 -5.35
N SER A 167 -11.15 -6.32 -4.56
CA SER A 167 -10.13 -7.03 -3.81
C SER A 167 -10.19 -8.51 -4.13
N LEU A 168 -9.04 -9.15 -4.29
CA LEU A 168 -8.85 -10.47 -4.86
C LEU A 168 -8.18 -11.40 -3.86
N VAL A 169 -8.68 -12.64 -3.77
CA VAL A 169 -7.98 -13.75 -3.07
C VAL A 169 -8.07 -15.00 -3.93
N VAL A 170 -6.94 -15.61 -4.21
CA VAL A 170 -6.84 -16.96 -4.75
C VAL A 170 -6.72 -17.94 -3.58
N ASP A 171 -7.62 -18.92 -3.53
CA ASP A 171 -7.63 -19.90 -2.43
C ASP A 171 -6.33 -20.72 -2.44
N ARG A 172 -5.63 -20.75 -1.31
CA ARG A 172 -4.34 -21.45 -1.19
C ARG A 172 -4.44 -22.96 -1.27
N GLU A 173 -5.62 -23.52 -0.96
CA GLU A 173 -5.85 -24.97 -1.00
C GLU A 173 -6.41 -25.44 -2.35
N ASP A 174 -7.10 -24.54 -3.07
CA ASP A 174 -7.70 -24.82 -4.39
C ASP A 174 -7.47 -23.63 -5.33
N PRO A 175 -6.43 -23.66 -6.17
CA PRO A 175 -6.09 -22.56 -7.08
C PRO A 175 -7.16 -22.29 -8.15
N ASN A 176 -8.18 -23.15 -8.29
CA ASN A 176 -9.34 -22.87 -9.13
C ASN A 176 -10.41 -22.08 -8.40
N ARG A 177 -10.31 -21.96 -7.07
CA ARG A 177 -11.25 -21.16 -6.29
C ARG A 177 -10.70 -19.76 -6.13
N ILE A 178 -11.48 -18.80 -6.62
CA ILE A 178 -11.10 -17.39 -6.62
C ILE A 178 -12.24 -16.59 -6.01
N TYR A 179 -11.90 -15.69 -5.12
CA TYR A 179 -12.82 -14.75 -4.52
C TYR A 179 -12.48 -13.35 -5.03
N VAL A 180 -13.47 -12.65 -5.57
CA VAL A 180 -13.35 -11.24 -5.87
C VAL A 180 -14.44 -10.51 -5.13
N ALA A 181 -14.05 -9.62 -4.24
CA ALA A 181 -14.95 -8.71 -3.56
C ALA A 181 -14.89 -7.33 -4.21
N TRP A 182 -15.95 -6.55 -4.06
CA TRP A 182 -16.01 -5.17 -4.53
C TRP A 182 -17.02 -4.36 -3.74
N TRP A 183 -16.87 -3.09 -3.82
CA TRP A 183 -17.85 -2.14 -3.31
C TRP A 183 -18.86 -1.81 -4.41
N SER A 184 -20.16 -1.91 -4.08
CA SER A 184 -21.22 -1.56 -5.02
C SER A 184 -22.11 -0.48 -4.45
N ASN A 185 -22.29 0.58 -5.21
CA ASN A 185 -23.14 1.71 -4.87
C ASN A 185 -24.41 1.69 -5.73
N ASN A 186 -25.47 1.07 -5.20
CA ASN A 186 -26.72 0.84 -5.91
C ASN A 186 -27.66 2.07 -5.88
N GLY A 187 -27.46 3.06 -6.74
CA GLY A 187 -28.55 3.98 -7.03
C GLY A 187 -28.31 5.49 -7.02
N ILE A 188 -27.10 5.97 -6.76
CA ILE A 188 -26.82 7.42 -6.74
C ILE A 188 -26.61 7.99 -8.16
N TRP A 189 -26.14 7.18 -9.11
CA TRP A 189 -25.70 7.62 -10.43
C TRP A 189 -26.79 7.88 -11.47
N ASN A 190 -28.05 7.56 -11.17
CA ASN A 190 -29.19 7.85 -12.07
C ASN A 190 -29.77 9.27 -11.91
N GLN A 191 -29.25 10.05 -11.01
CA GLN A 191 -29.55 11.49 -10.94
C GLN A 191 -28.46 12.24 -11.69
N PRO A 192 -28.76 13.17 -12.59
CA PRO A 192 -27.78 14.05 -13.18
C PRO A 192 -27.37 15.09 -12.12
N VAL A 193 -26.71 14.64 -11.06
CA VAL A 193 -26.06 15.52 -10.10
C VAL A 193 -24.70 15.82 -10.70
N ALA A 194 -24.53 17.04 -11.20
CA ALA A 194 -23.20 17.58 -11.43
C ALA A 194 -22.47 17.55 -10.07
N VAL A 195 -21.66 16.50 -9.85
CA VAL A 195 -20.78 16.41 -8.68
C VAL A 195 -19.65 17.38 -8.93
N THR A 196 -19.88 18.63 -8.61
CA THR A 196 -18.84 19.65 -8.51
C THR A 196 -18.34 19.66 -7.08
N GLY A 197 -17.33 18.83 -6.78
CA GLY A 197 -16.67 18.81 -5.46
C GLY A 197 -16.54 17.40 -4.88
N SER A 198 -15.50 17.22 -4.11
CA SER A 198 -15.17 16.02 -3.31
C SER A 198 -16.12 15.81 -2.12
N ASP A 199 -17.42 15.95 -2.31
CA ASP A 199 -18.38 15.78 -1.22
C ASP A 199 -18.77 14.32 -1.08
N ALA A 200 -18.04 13.58 -0.24
CA ALA A 200 -18.33 12.20 0.13
C ALA A 200 -19.78 12.00 0.65
N SER A 201 -20.46 13.06 1.07
CA SER A 201 -21.86 13.01 1.48
C SER A 201 -22.83 12.58 0.38
N VAL A 202 -22.38 12.64 -0.88
CA VAL A 202 -23.17 12.17 -2.03
C VAL A 202 -23.14 10.64 -2.14
N TRP A 203 -22.13 10.00 -1.58
CA TRP A 203 -21.88 8.56 -1.73
C TRP A 203 -22.80 7.69 -0.86
N CYS A 204 -23.27 8.20 0.26
CA CYS A 204 -24.14 7.48 1.16
C CYS A 204 -25.40 8.29 1.50
N ARG A 205 -26.35 8.38 0.59
CA ARG A 205 -27.69 8.86 0.93
C ARG A 205 -28.57 7.68 1.30
N LEU A 206 -29.03 7.65 2.53
CA LEU A 206 -30.12 6.77 2.95
C LEU A 206 -31.42 7.28 2.31
N THR A 207 -31.85 6.67 1.20
CA THR A 207 -33.21 6.82 0.71
C THR A 207 -33.98 5.57 1.14
N ASP A 208 -35.04 5.77 1.89
CA ASP A 208 -35.99 4.71 2.31
C ASP A 208 -35.39 3.61 3.20
N ASN A 209 -34.50 3.92 4.13
CA ASN A 209 -33.86 2.98 5.06
C ASN A 209 -33.06 1.83 4.38
N ARG A 210 -32.60 1.99 3.17
CA ARG A 210 -31.74 1.03 2.48
C ARG A 210 -30.32 1.59 2.40
N ALA A 211 -29.37 0.85 2.94
CA ALA A 211 -27.95 1.13 2.73
C ALA A 211 -27.63 0.95 1.24
N LEU A 212 -27.15 2.02 0.60
CA LEU A 212 -26.90 2.02 -0.85
C LEU A 212 -25.53 1.50 -1.22
N ALA A 213 -24.55 1.63 -0.33
CA ALA A 213 -23.17 1.23 -0.54
C ALA A 213 -22.82 -0.01 0.31
N ARG A 214 -22.48 -1.12 -0.33
CA ARG A 214 -22.30 -2.43 0.32
C ARG A 214 -21.09 -3.17 -0.25
N PRO A 215 -20.40 -3.99 0.58
CA PRO A 215 -19.35 -4.89 0.15
C PRO A 215 -19.99 -6.20 -0.36
N TRP A 216 -19.63 -6.61 -1.55
CA TRP A 216 -20.08 -7.85 -2.18
C TRP A 216 -18.91 -8.73 -2.53
N VAL A 217 -19.12 -10.03 -2.59
CA VAL A 217 -18.16 -11.01 -3.09
C VAL A 217 -18.82 -11.98 -4.05
N SER A 218 -18.10 -12.38 -5.08
CA SER A 218 -18.46 -13.53 -5.93
C SER A 218 -17.32 -14.54 -5.94
N THR A 219 -17.67 -15.81 -6.01
CA THR A 219 -16.73 -16.92 -5.99
C THR A 219 -16.74 -17.64 -7.33
N SER A 220 -15.57 -17.87 -7.90
CA SER A 220 -15.34 -18.82 -8.99
C SER A 220 -14.76 -20.12 -8.43
N THR A 221 -15.11 -21.26 -9.04
CA THR A 221 -14.55 -22.60 -8.72
C THR A 221 -13.89 -23.26 -9.93
N ASP A 222 -13.69 -22.50 -11.00
CA ASP A 222 -13.15 -22.99 -12.28
C ASP A 222 -12.00 -22.11 -12.82
N GLY A 223 -11.28 -21.45 -11.92
CA GLY A 223 -10.15 -20.60 -12.27
C GLY A 223 -10.54 -19.27 -12.90
N GLY A 224 -11.68 -18.71 -12.49
CA GLY A 224 -12.16 -17.40 -12.94
C GLY A 224 -12.93 -17.41 -14.26
N ARG A 225 -13.32 -18.57 -14.79
CA ARG A 225 -14.10 -18.66 -16.04
C ARG A 225 -15.58 -18.34 -15.83
N THR A 226 -16.15 -18.89 -14.77
CA THR A 226 -17.54 -18.63 -14.37
C THR A 226 -17.64 -18.20 -12.92
N TRP A 227 -18.71 -17.51 -12.57
CA TRP A 227 -18.90 -16.86 -11.29
C TRP A 227 -20.25 -17.20 -10.67
N GLY A 228 -20.25 -17.44 -9.36
CA GLY A 228 -21.46 -17.57 -8.57
C GLY A 228 -22.19 -16.23 -8.41
N ASP A 229 -23.42 -16.28 -7.89
CA ASP A 229 -24.16 -15.08 -7.54
C ASP A 229 -23.43 -14.27 -6.45
N PRO A 230 -23.46 -12.93 -6.51
CA PRO A 230 -22.84 -12.11 -5.49
C PRO A 230 -23.50 -12.28 -4.12
N VAL A 231 -22.67 -12.33 -3.07
CA VAL A 231 -23.08 -12.47 -1.68
C VAL A 231 -22.72 -11.19 -0.90
N ASP A 232 -23.68 -10.69 -0.11
CA ASP A 232 -23.46 -9.54 0.79
C ASP A 232 -22.53 -9.94 1.95
N MET A 233 -21.41 -9.24 2.10
CA MET A 233 -20.41 -9.49 3.14
C MET A 233 -20.71 -8.76 4.46
N ALA A 234 -21.73 -7.89 4.49
CA ALA A 234 -22.12 -7.10 5.66
C ALA A 234 -23.58 -7.38 6.10
N PRO A 235 -24.02 -8.65 6.27
CA PRO A 235 -25.39 -8.94 6.64
C PRO A 235 -25.73 -8.29 8.00
N GLY A 236 -26.87 -7.56 8.03
CA GLY A 236 -27.34 -6.89 9.25
C GLY A 236 -26.67 -5.55 9.59
N VAL A 237 -25.65 -5.12 8.87
CA VAL A 237 -25.11 -3.76 8.98
C VAL A 237 -26.10 -2.79 8.32
N GLY A 238 -26.62 -1.84 9.10
CA GLY A 238 -27.70 -0.94 8.69
C GLY A 238 -27.24 0.33 7.98
N HIS A 239 -25.94 0.54 7.85
CA HIS A 239 -25.33 1.75 7.31
C HIS A 239 -24.53 1.48 6.05
N CYS A 240 -24.09 2.54 5.36
CA CYS A 240 -23.16 2.42 4.26
C CYS A 240 -21.81 1.93 4.75
N THR A 241 -21.18 1.07 3.95
CA THR A 241 -19.83 0.59 4.20
C THR A 241 -18.85 1.15 3.19
N THR A 242 -17.56 1.06 3.48
CA THR A 242 -16.50 1.33 2.54
C THR A 242 -16.16 0.07 1.73
N GLU A 243 -15.15 0.15 0.90
CA GLU A 243 -14.62 -0.93 0.11
C GLU A 243 -14.12 -2.10 0.97
N PRO A 244 -14.31 -3.33 0.52
CA PRO A 244 -13.82 -4.52 1.21
C PRO A 244 -12.38 -4.83 0.81
N TYR A 245 -11.56 -5.21 1.81
CA TYR A 245 -10.23 -5.75 1.62
C TYR A 245 -10.19 -7.19 2.09
N LEU A 246 -9.80 -8.10 1.20
CA LEU A 246 -9.80 -9.53 1.45
C LEU A 246 -8.44 -10.03 1.92
N THR A 247 -8.47 -11.09 2.70
CA THR A 247 -7.34 -11.99 2.95
C THR A 247 -7.86 -13.37 3.30
N GLN A 248 -7.00 -14.40 3.26
CA GLN A 248 -7.37 -15.74 3.68
C GLN A 248 -6.67 -16.12 4.98
N ALA A 249 -7.43 -16.57 5.97
CA ALA A 249 -6.91 -17.10 7.22
C ALA A 249 -6.07 -18.36 6.99
N LYS A 250 -5.23 -18.73 7.95
CA LYS A 250 -4.42 -19.96 7.91
C LYS A 250 -5.27 -21.23 7.81
N ASP A 251 -6.48 -21.20 8.35
CA ASP A 251 -7.44 -22.33 8.34
C ASP A 251 -8.35 -22.35 7.10
N GLY A 252 -8.04 -21.56 6.08
CA GLY A 252 -8.75 -21.54 4.80
C GLY A 252 -9.98 -20.61 4.76
N ARG A 253 -10.44 -20.04 5.89
CA ARG A 253 -11.55 -19.07 5.88
C ARG A 253 -11.18 -17.82 5.08
N LEU A 254 -12.13 -17.32 4.30
CA LEU A 254 -12.02 -16.00 3.71
C LEU A 254 -12.38 -14.95 4.75
N LEU A 255 -11.56 -13.93 4.85
CA LEU A 255 -11.71 -12.78 5.76
C LEU A 255 -11.85 -11.52 4.95
N ALA A 256 -12.69 -10.60 5.42
CA ALA A 256 -12.86 -9.28 4.84
C ALA A 256 -12.86 -8.20 5.92
N PHE A 257 -12.30 -7.06 5.57
CA PHE A 257 -12.27 -5.86 6.39
C PHE A 257 -12.84 -4.70 5.60
N PHE A 258 -13.68 -3.89 6.22
CA PHE A 258 -14.25 -2.69 5.64
C PHE A 258 -14.68 -1.73 6.73
N GLY A 259 -14.68 -0.47 6.42
CA GLY A 259 -15.15 0.58 7.32
C GLY A 259 -16.63 0.87 7.18
N GLU A 260 -17.10 1.80 7.99
CA GLU A 260 -18.44 2.37 7.94
C GLU A 260 -18.35 3.86 7.60
N SER A 261 -19.29 4.32 6.79
CA SER A 261 -19.49 5.74 6.52
C SER A 261 -20.78 6.19 7.19
N THR A 262 -20.66 6.98 8.25
CA THR A 262 -21.79 7.30 9.16
C THR A 262 -22.28 8.74 9.10
N ARG A 263 -21.96 9.50 8.06
CA ARG A 263 -22.31 10.91 8.01
C ARG A 263 -23.82 11.15 8.18
N SER A 264 -24.20 11.78 9.29
CA SER A 264 -25.55 12.30 9.49
C SER A 264 -25.70 13.64 8.76
N LEU A 265 -26.76 13.76 7.96
CA LEU A 265 -27.09 15.00 7.22
C LEU A 265 -28.08 15.88 7.98
N GLU A 266 -28.73 15.38 9.04
CA GLU A 266 -29.91 16.06 9.63
C GLU A 266 -29.61 16.84 10.91
N ASP A 267 -28.61 16.46 11.70
CA ASP A 267 -28.36 17.10 13.00
C ASP A 267 -26.93 17.64 13.21
N GLY A 268 -26.07 17.52 12.20
CA GLY A 268 -24.67 17.96 12.29
C GLY A 268 -23.80 17.12 13.24
N LYS A 269 -24.31 15.99 13.73
CA LYS A 269 -23.55 15.03 14.54
C LYS A 269 -23.26 13.80 13.70
N SER A 270 -21.99 13.45 13.66
CA SER A 270 -21.59 12.17 13.08
C SER A 270 -21.66 11.10 14.16
N PRO A 271 -22.43 10.02 13.96
CA PRO A 271 -22.36 8.87 14.85
C PRO A 271 -20.97 8.23 14.78
N PRO A 272 -20.60 7.39 15.75
CA PRO A 272 -19.35 6.63 15.69
C PRO A 272 -19.26 5.81 14.41
N ALA A 273 -18.07 5.72 13.83
CA ALA A 273 -17.77 4.86 12.68
C ALA A 273 -17.09 3.58 13.15
N HIS A 274 -17.38 2.46 12.49
CA HIS A 274 -16.85 1.16 12.87
C HIS A 274 -15.92 0.59 11.79
N LEU A 275 -14.85 -0.09 12.23
CA LEU A 275 -14.13 -1.05 11.41
C LEU A 275 -14.75 -2.43 11.62
N PHE A 276 -15.19 -3.05 10.54
CA PHE A 276 -15.80 -4.37 10.57
C PHE A 276 -14.82 -5.46 10.15
N PHE A 277 -14.96 -6.59 10.81
CA PHE A 277 -14.38 -7.88 10.44
C PHE A 277 -15.52 -8.80 10.03
N SER A 278 -15.43 -9.32 8.81
CA SER A 278 -16.38 -10.27 8.24
C SER A 278 -15.65 -11.54 7.82
N GLU A 279 -16.27 -12.68 8.04
CA GLU A 279 -15.65 -13.98 7.76
C GLU A 279 -16.64 -15.00 7.23
N THR A 280 -16.14 -15.94 6.43
CA THR A 280 -16.88 -17.09 5.93
C THR A 280 -16.06 -18.37 6.02
N ALA A 281 -16.68 -19.46 6.42
CA ALA A 281 -16.09 -20.81 6.47
C ALA A 281 -16.71 -21.76 5.41
N ASP A 282 -17.64 -21.28 4.60
CA ASP A 282 -18.37 -22.05 3.60
C ASP A 282 -18.08 -21.59 2.17
N HIS A 283 -16.86 -21.06 1.96
CA HIS A 283 -16.35 -20.60 0.67
C HIS A 283 -17.18 -19.46 0.06
N GLY A 284 -17.52 -18.46 0.86
CA GLY A 284 -18.18 -17.25 0.39
C GLY A 284 -19.68 -17.33 0.24
N LYS A 285 -20.35 -18.39 0.74
CA LYS A 285 -21.81 -18.53 0.64
C LYS A 285 -22.56 -17.78 1.72
N THR A 286 -22.00 -17.73 2.95
CA THR A 286 -22.57 -16.96 4.05
C THR A 286 -21.47 -16.26 4.83
N PHE A 287 -21.80 -15.11 5.41
CA PHE A 287 -20.86 -14.30 6.19
C PHE A 287 -21.38 -14.02 7.59
N THR A 288 -20.45 -13.97 8.54
CA THR A 288 -20.67 -13.40 9.86
C THR A 288 -19.84 -12.15 9.99
N VAL A 289 -20.45 -11.05 10.46
CA VAL A 289 -19.81 -9.74 10.56
C VAL A 289 -19.90 -9.23 11.99
N LYS A 290 -18.83 -8.58 12.46
CA LYS A 290 -18.79 -7.89 13.76
C LYS A 290 -17.91 -6.65 13.69
N PRO A 291 -18.25 -5.59 14.45
CA PRO A 291 -17.35 -4.47 14.64
C PRO A 291 -16.15 -4.93 15.50
N ILE A 292 -14.94 -4.48 15.13
CA ILE A 292 -13.70 -4.75 15.87
C ILE A 292 -13.06 -3.49 16.42
N TYR A 293 -13.44 -2.32 15.90
CA TYR A 293 -13.01 -1.02 16.37
C TYR A 293 -14.13 -0.01 16.17
N GLU A 294 -14.24 0.94 17.10
CA GLU A 294 -15.17 2.06 17.05
C GLU A 294 -14.37 3.35 17.15
N GLN A 295 -14.60 4.24 16.21
CA GLN A 295 -14.03 5.58 16.18
C GLN A 295 -15.08 6.57 16.68
N ASP A 296 -14.75 7.33 17.71
CA ASP A 296 -15.62 8.39 18.20
C ASP A 296 -15.91 9.41 17.10
N GLY A 297 -17.18 9.73 16.91
CA GLY A 297 -17.61 10.79 16.01
C GLY A 297 -17.00 12.14 16.43
N ASN A 298 -16.47 12.92 15.49
CA ASN A 298 -15.91 14.23 15.80
C ASN A 298 -17.00 15.32 15.74
N PRO A 299 -17.44 15.87 16.88
CA PRO A 299 -18.45 16.93 16.90
C PRO A 299 -17.91 18.30 16.45
N ALA A 300 -16.59 18.45 16.28
CA ALA A 300 -15.96 19.76 16.09
C ALA A 300 -15.81 20.21 14.63
N THR A 301 -16.05 19.32 13.65
CA THR A 301 -15.89 19.66 12.23
C THR A 301 -17.09 19.24 11.39
N PRO A 302 -18.16 20.08 11.33
CA PRO A 302 -19.36 19.76 10.55
C PRO A 302 -19.13 19.65 9.04
N THR A 303 -17.95 19.96 8.56
CA THR A 303 -17.61 20.05 7.13
C THR A 303 -16.47 19.14 6.71
N SER A 304 -15.86 18.39 7.62
CA SER A 304 -14.77 17.47 7.30
C SER A 304 -15.31 16.07 6.99
N ASN A 305 -14.67 15.39 6.04
CA ASN A 305 -14.89 13.96 5.74
C ASN A 305 -14.43 13.03 6.90
N SER A 306 -14.40 13.52 8.14
CA SER A 306 -13.81 12.88 9.31
C SER A 306 -14.54 11.63 9.82
N ASP A 307 -15.61 11.22 9.14
CA ASP A 307 -16.46 10.11 9.56
C ASP A 307 -16.28 8.87 8.67
N TRP A 308 -15.19 8.83 7.95
CA TRP A 308 -14.81 7.71 7.10
C TRP A 308 -13.71 6.91 7.80
N LEU A 309 -13.98 5.64 8.07
CA LEU A 309 -12.98 4.62 8.30
C LEU A 309 -12.72 3.95 6.95
N GLY A 310 -11.68 4.39 6.25
CA GLY A 310 -11.29 3.87 4.95
C GLY A 310 -10.08 2.95 5.01
N ASP A 311 -9.79 2.32 3.89
CA ASP A 311 -8.52 1.67 3.54
C ASP A 311 -7.96 0.73 4.61
N ALA A 312 -8.72 -0.31 4.93
CA ALA A 312 -8.27 -1.38 5.80
C ALA A 312 -7.34 -2.33 5.05
N ALA A 313 -6.08 -2.42 5.45
CA ALA A 313 -5.09 -3.32 4.87
C ALA A 313 -4.90 -4.55 5.75
N PRO A 314 -5.49 -5.72 5.42
CA PRO A 314 -5.34 -6.94 6.19
C PRO A 314 -4.10 -7.74 5.81
N GLY A 315 -3.69 -8.62 6.73
CA GLY A 315 -2.65 -9.60 6.48
C GLY A 315 -2.71 -10.77 7.46
N VAL A 316 -2.15 -11.90 7.09
CA VAL A 316 -2.13 -13.11 7.91
C VAL A 316 -0.73 -13.69 7.98
N ASP A 317 -0.24 -13.95 9.18
CA ASP A 317 0.95 -14.76 9.39
C ASP A 317 0.61 -16.25 9.25
N LEU A 318 0.99 -16.84 8.16
CA LEU A 318 0.71 -18.24 7.85
C LEU A 318 1.43 -19.24 8.78
N LYS A 319 2.47 -18.81 9.52
CA LYS A 319 3.14 -19.65 10.51
C LYS A 319 2.31 -19.75 11.79
N THR A 320 1.90 -18.62 12.31
CA THR A 320 1.21 -18.52 13.60
C THR A 320 -0.30 -18.56 13.48
N GLY A 321 -0.87 -18.11 12.36
CA GLY A 321 -2.30 -17.89 12.17
C GLY A 321 -2.76 -16.54 12.72
N ASN A 322 -1.85 -15.67 13.15
CA ASN A 322 -2.21 -14.32 13.58
C ASN A 322 -2.80 -13.53 12.41
N ILE A 323 -3.83 -12.78 12.70
CA ILE A 323 -4.50 -11.88 11.74
C ILE A 323 -4.16 -10.44 12.12
N TYR A 324 -3.85 -9.64 11.12
CA TYR A 324 -3.46 -8.25 11.25
C TYR A 324 -4.34 -7.36 10.39
N VAL A 325 -4.56 -6.13 10.84
CA VAL A 325 -5.18 -5.08 10.03
C VAL A 325 -4.54 -3.74 10.38
N ALA A 326 -4.15 -2.99 9.35
CA ALA A 326 -3.79 -1.58 9.45
C ALA A 326 -4.87 -0.76 8.75
N TRP A 327 -5.16 0.44 9.24
CA TRP A 327 -6.14 1.34 8.62
C TRP A 327 -5.81 2.79 8.89
N GLU A 328 -6.40 3.65 8.09
CA GLU A 328 -6.35 5.08 8.30
C GLU A 328 -7.37 5.50 9.36
N HIS A 329 -6.90 6.21 10.38
CA HIS A 329 -7.74 6.80 11.42
C HIS A 329 -7.82 8.31 11.23
N MET A 330 -9.01 8.79 10.91
CA MET A 330 -9.32 10.20 10.65
C MET A 330 -10.02 10.88 11.84
N GLY A 331 -9.61 10.58 13.07
CA GLY A 331 -10.17 11.18 14.29
C GLY A 331 -9.78 12.65 14.46
N ALA A 332 -10.30 13.28 15.52
CA ALA A 332 -9.94 14.64 15.91
C ALA A 332 -8.42 14.78 16.05
N GLY A 333 -7.81 15.60 15.21
CA GLY A 333 -6.36 15.80 15.18
C GLY A 333 -5.70 15.22 13.93
N THR A 334 -4.48 14.76 14.07
CA THR A 334 -3.66 14.24 12.99
C THR A 334 -4.12 12.86 12.58
N PRO A 335 -4.26 12.57 11.27
CA PRO A 335 -4.48 11.22 10.82
C PRO A 335 -3.32 10.32 11.22
N ASN A 336 -3.68 9.13 11.57
CA ASN A 336 -2.75 8.13 12.02
C ASN A 336 -2.97 6.84 11.25
N VAL A 337 -1.90 6.11 11.02
CA VAL A 337 -1.97 4.70 10.65
C VAL A 337 -2.10 3.90 11.95
N LEU A 338 -3.26 3.32 12.16
CA LEU A 338 -3.52 2.42 13.27
C LEU A 338 -3.40 0.97 12.83
N PHE A 339 -3.13 0.11 13.81
CA PHE A 339 -2.92 -1.31 13.60
C PHE A 339 -3.51 -2.11 14.75
N MET A 340 -4.16 -3.22 14.43
CA MET A 340 -4.61 -4.21 15.40
C MET A 340 -4.22 -5.62 14.97
N ARG A 341 -4.19 -6.52 15.94
CA ARG A 341 -3.89 -7.93 15.73
C ARG A 341 -4.84 -8.82 16.50
N SER A 342 -5.14 -9.98 15.93
CA SER A 342 -5.77 -11.11 16.61
C SER A 342 -4.82 -12.28 16.63
N THR A 343 -4.70 -12.93 17.79
CA THR A 343 -3.87 -14.15 17.98
C THR A 343 -4.72 -15.39 18.29
N ASP A 344 -6.03 -15.25 18.21
CA ASP A 344 -7.02 -16.28 18.52
C ASP A 344 -8.02 -16.48 17.37
N ASN A 345 -7.52 -16.28 16.14
CA ASN A 345 -8.27 -16.53 14.92
C ASN A 345 -9.46 -15.59 14.71
N GLY A 346 -9.31 -14.31 15.03
CA GLY A 346 -10.31 -13.25 14.84
C GLY A 346 -11.33 -13.14 15.97
N LYS A 347 -11.23 -13.94 17.05
CA LYS A 347 -12.19 -13.90 18.17
C LYS A 347 -12.06 -12.62 18.97
N THR A 348 -10.83 -12.27 19.34
CA THR A 348 -10.49 -11.05 20.07
C THR A 348 -9.39 -10.25 19.35
N TRP A 349 -9.35 -8.96 19.61
CA TRP A 349 -8.41 -8.03 18.98
C TRP A 349 -7.66 -7.24 20.04
N SER A 350 -6.40 -6.92 19.76
CA SER A 350 -5.61 -6.03 20.60
C SER A 350 -6.19 -4.61 20.59
N PRO A 351 -5.88 -3.79 21.60
CA PRO A 351 -6.06 -2.34 21.44
C PRO A 351 -5.33 -1.82 20.19
N PRO A 352 -5.83 -0.73 19.56
CA PRO A 352 -5.16 -0.13 18.42
C PRO A 352 -3.77 0.39 18.80
N LEU A 353 -2.80 0.16 17.93
CA LEU A 353 -1.42 0.62 18.04
C LEU A 353 -1.15 1.61 16.92
N LYS A 354 -0.62 2.79 17.25
CA LYS A 354 -0.17 3.77 16.26
C LYS A 354 1.14 3.28 15.60
N VAL A 355 1.17 3.19 14.27
CA VAL A 355 2.33 2.77 13.47
C VAL A 355 3.21 3.95 13.10
N ASN A 356 2.63 5.07 12.67
CA ASN A 356 3.39 6.26 12.31
C ASN A 356 3.94 6.95 13.57
N ASP A 357 5.24 7.29 13.56
CA ASP A 357 5.96 7.92 14.68
C ASP A 357 6.07 9.45 14.56
N GLY A 358 5.29 10.06 13.68
CA GLY A 358 5.17 11.52 13.55
C GLY A 358 4.70 12.17 14.85
N ASP A 359 5.09 13.43 15.07
CA ASP A 359 4.91 14.16 16.33
C ASP A 359 3.45 14.63 16.61
N GLY A 360 2.53 14.37 15.68
CA GLY A 360 1.10 14.67 15.87
C GLY A 360 0.73 16.14 16.04
N LYS A 361 1.64 17.07 15.70
CA LYS A 361 1.43 18.52 15.94
C LYS A 361 0.65 19.25 14.86
N ARG A 362 0.21 18.53 13.84
CA ARG A 362 -0.45 19.15 12.69
C ARG A 362 -1.86 18.60 12.58
N ASP A 363 -2.84 19.45 12.87
CA ASP A 363 -4.27 19.17 12.65
C ASP A 363 -4.56 19.34 11.14
N TRP A 364 -4.87 18.25 10.45
CA TRP A 364 -5.18 18.26 9.03
C TRP A 364 -6.63 17.89 8.78
N ASP A 365 -7.27 18.62 7.90
CA ASP A 365 -8.64 18.29 7.46
C ASP A 365 -8.66 17.19 6.37
N PHE A 366 -7.53 16.85 5.76
CA PHE A 366 -7.40 15.82 4.70
C PHE A 366 -5.95 15.34 4.53
N PRO A 367 -5.50 14.33 5.20
CA PRO A 367 -4.42 13.52 4.66
C PRO A 367 -4.92 12.14 4.31
N GLU A 368 -4.75 11.80 3.09
CA GLU A 368 -4.89 10.46 2.58
C GLU A 368 -3.59 9.74 2.93
N THR A 369 -3.63 8.82 3.88
CA THR A 369 -2.46 8.03 4.28
C THR A 369 -2.40 6.70 3.54
N PHE A 370 -3.52 6.13 3.15
CA PHE A 370 -3.65 4.89 2.37
C PHE A 370 -2.64 3.82 2.79
N PRO A 371 -2.73 3.28 4.00
CA PRO A 371 -1.80 2.26 4.45
C PRO A 371 -1.99 0.96 3.67
N SER A 372 -0.89 0.29 3.40
CA SER A 372 -0.87 -1.07 2.89
C SER A 372 -0.04 -1.96 3.80
N LEU A 373 -0.41 -3.22 3.90
CA LEU A 373 0.21 -4.20 4.78
C LEU A 373 0.57 -5.47 4.01
N SER A 374 1.75 -6.00 4.27
CA SER A 374 2.17 -7.30 3.79
C SER A 374 2.84 -8.09 4.93
N VAL A 375 2.66 -9.40 4.94
CA VAL A 375 3.30 -10.28 5.92
C VAL A 375 4.30 -11.18 5.20
N ALA A 376 5.56 -11.04 5.57
CA ALA A 376 6.62 -11.87 5.01
C ALA A 376 6.49 -13.34 5.47
N PRO A 377 6.99 -14.32 4.68
CA PRO A 377 6.96 -15.73 5.07
C PRO A 377 7.64 -16.03 6.41
N ASN A 378 8.61 -15.20 6.86
CA ASN A 378 9.25 -15.33 8.18
C ASN A 378 8.40 -14.77 9.34
N GLY A 379 7.22 -14.17 9.08
CA GLY A 379 6.30 -13.58 10.07
C GLY A 379 6.57 -12.12 10.36
N ARG A 380 7.46 -11.43 9.61
CA ARG A 380 7.63 -9.97 9.67
C ARG A 380 6.37 -9.32 9.12
N VAL A 381 5.82 -8.36 9.86
CA VAL A 381 4.69 -7.53 9.42
C VAL A 381 5.24 -6.21 8.89
N ASP A 382 4.92 -5.87 7.66
CA ASP A 382 5.41 -4.71 6.94
C ASP A 382 4.24 -3.79 6.60
N VAL A 383 4.35 -2.49 6.92
CA VAL A 383 3.32 -1.47 6.65
C VAL A 383 3.97 -0.30 5.94
N ALA A 384 3.37 0.15 4.84
CA ALA A 384 3.80 1.35 4.12
C ALA A 384 2.60 2.28 3.89
N TRP A 385 2.83 3.59 3.84
CA TRP A 385 1.79 4.61 3.70
C TRP A 385 2.34 5.91 3.14
N TYR A 386 1.45 6.79 2.67
CA TYR A 386 1.79 8.16 2.36
C TYR A 386 1.72 9.03 3.62
N ASP A 387 2.65 9.98 3.74
CA ASP A 387 2.83 10.79 4.95
C ASP A 387 3.22 12.23 4.61
N TYR A 388 2.63 13.19 5.30
CA TYR A 388 2.83 14.61 5.07
C TYR A 388 3.70 15.29 6.14
N ARG A 389 4.34 14.52 7.03
CA ARG A 389 5.13 15.06 8.16
C ARG A 389 6.23 16.04 7.76
N ASN A 390 6.74 15.95 6.55
CA ASN A 390 7.81 16.80 6.03
C ASN A 390 7.30 17.98 5.19
N ASP A 391 5.99 18.17 5.02
CA ASP A 391 5.48 19.33 4.28
C ASP A 391 5.62 20.61 5.10
N ALA A 392 6.72 21.34 4.88
CA ALA A 392 7.01 22.59 5.56
C ALA A 392 6.15 23.78 5.08
N GLY A 393 5.46 23.64 3.95
CA GLY A 393 4.64 24.67 3.33
C GLY A 393 3.26 24.83 3.91
N LEU A 394 2.84 23.86 4.73
CA LEU A 394 1.50 23.82 5.29
C LEU A 394 1.39 24.72 6.53
N LYS A 395 0.43 25.64 6.48
CA LYS A 395 0.06 26.50 7.60
C LYS A 395 -1.17 25.91 8.28
N GLU A 396 -1.34 26.23 9.57
CA GLU A 396 -2.57 25.94 10.28
C GLU A 396 -3.79 26.46 9.49
N GLY A 397 -4.75 25.59 9.20
CA GLY A 397 -5.94 25.89 8.38
C GLY A 397 -5.79 25.68 6.87
N ASP A 398 -4.61 25.32 6.35
CA ASP A 398 -4.46 24.92 4.95
C ASP A 398 -5.05 23.51 4.74
N ARG A 399 -6.08 23.43 3.88
CA ARG A 399 -6.81 22.18 3.60
C ARG A 399 -6.14 21.26 2.57
N ARG A 400 -4.96 21.61 2.05
CA ARG A 400 -4.28 20.83 1.00
C ARG A 400 -2.81 20.67 1.32
N ALA A 401 -2.45 19.47 1.74
CA ALA A 401 -1.07 19.05 1.75
C ALA A 401 -0.48 19.14 0.33
N THR A 402 0.71 19.68 0.24
CA THR A 402 1.39 19.91 -1.05
C THR A 402 2.45 18.85 -1.29
N PHE A 403 3.23 18.54 -0.26
CA PHE A 403 4.34 17.60 -0.35
C PHE A 403 4.08 16.37 0.48
N GLN A 404 4.22 15.23 -0.16
CA GLN A 404 3.97 13.92 0.41
C GLN A 404 5.22 13.05 0.30
N ASP A 405 5.43 12.22 1.28
CA ASP A 405 6.48 11.19 1.28
C ASP A 405 5.85 9.80 1.47
N VAL A 406 6.60 8.76 1.13
CA VAL A 406 6.23 7.38 1.42
C VAL A 406 7.08 6.89 2.59
N TYR A 407 6.40 6.42 3.64
CA TYR A 407 7.02 5.86 4.83
C TYR A 407 6.72 4.37 4.96
N TYR A 408 7.58 3.71 5.71
CA TYR A 408 7.55 2.29 5.96
C TYR A 408 7.93 2.00 7.41
N ALA A 409 7.29 0.99 8.01
CA ALA A 409 7.65 0.43 9.30
C ALA A 409 7.44 -1.07 9.32
N SER A 410 8.22 -1.78 10.14
CA SER A 410 8.09 -3.23 10.30
C SER A 410 7.97 -3.65 11.76
N SER A 411 7.32 -4.79 11.95
CA SER A 411 7.29 -5.51 13.22
C SER A 411 7.85 -6.93 13.06
N THR A 412 8.71 -7.34 13.96
CA THR A 412 9.27 -8.71 14.02
C THR A 412 8.83 -9.48 15.25
N ASP A 413 7.92 -8.92 16.03
CA ASP A 413 7.40 -9.48 17.29
C ASP A 413 5.91 -9.82 17.22
N GLY A 414 5.38 -10.00 16.00
CA GLY A 414 3.98 -10.31 15.75
C GLY A 414 3.05 -9.12 15.98
N GLY A 415 3.47 -7.92 15.60
CA GLY A 415 2.67 -6.71 15.69
C GLY A 415 2.51 -6.15 17.11
N ARG A 416 3.42 -6.48 18.04
CA ARG A 416 3.42 -5.88 19.38
C ARG A 416 4.03 -4.50 19.39
N THR A 417 5.10 -4.33 18.60
CA THR A 417 5.79 -3.06 18.41
C THR A 417 6.22 -2.92 16.96
N PHE A 418 6.35 -1.69 16.49
CA PHE A 418 6.93 -1.36 15.18
C PHE A 418 8.29 -0.68 15.36
N ALA A 419 9.19 -0.96 14.42
CA ALA A 419 10.47 -0.26 14.33
C ALA A 419 10.25 1.22 13.96
N LYS A 420 11.30 2.03 14.13
CA LYS A 420 11.31 3.42 13.69
C LYS A 420 10.92 3.51 12.21
N ASN A 421 10.09 4.51 11.89
CA ASN A 421 9.65 4.72 10.52
C ASN A 421 10.81 5.12 9.59
N VAL A 422 10.84 4.56 8.40
CA VAL A 422 11.84 4.82 7.37
C VAL A 422 11.16 5.46 6.17
N ARG A 423 11.67 6.60 5.71
CA ARG A 423 11.26 7.20 4.44
C ARG A 423 11.83 6.37 3.30
N VAL A 424 10.98 5.93 2.36
CA VAL A 424 11.39 5.04 1.26
C VAL A 424 11.50 5.75 -0.08
N ASN A 425 10.83 6.88 -0.29
CA ASN A 425 11.03 7.72 -1.46
C ASN A 425 12.24 8.66 -1.25
N ASP A 426 13.04 8.83 -2.28
CA ASP A 426 14.24 9.66 -2.28
C ASP A 426 13.95 11.15 -2.49
N ARG A 427 12.75 11.49 -2.99
CA ARG A 427 12.31 12.85 -3.28
C ARG A 427 10.85 13.03 -2.86
N ALA A 428 10.53 14.18 -2.25
CA ALA A 428 9.15 14.53 -1.91
C ALA A 428 8.26 14.63 -3.16
N ILE A 429 7.05 14.10 -3.06
CA ILE A 429 6.04 14.08 -4.11
C ILE A 429 5.28 15.41 -4.05
N ASP A 430 5.37 16.22 -5.08
CA ASP A 430 4.64 17.49 -5.16
C ASP A 430 3.28 17.28 -5.85
N ARG A 431 2.22 17.17 -5.08
CA ARG A 431 0.88 16.89 -5.58
C ARG A 431 0.27 18.00 -6.46
N ARG A 432 0.88 19.18 -6.53
CA ARG A 432 0.46 20.24 -7.47
C ARG A 432 0.72 19.88 -8.92
N PHE A 433 1.62 18.96 -9.17
CA PHE A 433 2.05 18.55 -10.51
C PHE A 433 1.44 17.23 -10.98
N GLY A 434 0.53 16.64 -10.19
CA GLY A 434 -0.24 15.46 -10.58
C GLY A 434 -1.45 15.77 -11.47
N PRO A 435 -2.15 14.74 -11.92
CA PRO A 435 -3.37 14.87 -12.72
C PRO A 435 -4.43 15.71 -12.01
N LYS A 436 -5.10 16.59 -12.76
CA LYS A 436 -6.13 17.49 -12.22
C LYS A 436 -7.52 16.87 -12.14
N LEU A 437 -7.63 15.57 -12.36
CA LEU A 437 -8.90 14.83 -12.39
C LEU A 437 -9.46 14.48 -10.99
N GLY A 438 -8.94 15.11 -9.95
CA GLY A 438 -9.20 14.80 -8.56
C GLY A 438 -7.94 14.28 -7.88
N SER A 439 -8.03 13.93 -6.60
CA SER A 439 -6.93 13.22 -5.93
C SER A 439 -6.82 11.82 -6.53
N ILE A 440 -5.71 11.56 -7.25
CA ILE A 440 -5.41 10.23 -7.80
C ILE A 440 -4.42 9.58 -6.86
N ASN A 441 -4.81 9.40 -5.62
CA ASN A 441 -4.07 8.64 -4.65
C ASN A 441 -4.83 7.34 -4.38
N GLY A 442 -4.10 6.29 -4.16
CA GLY A 442 -4.60 5.02 -3.69
C GLY A 442 -3.54 4.37 -2.81
N PRO A 443 -3.77 3.19 -2.29
CA PRO A 443 -2.79 2.50 -1.48
C PRO A 443 -1.45 2.36 -2.19
N VAL A 444 -0.35 2.44 -1.42
CA VAL A 444 0.97 2.07 -1.94
C VAL A 444 1.01 0.58 -2.24
N GLY A 445 1.62 0.16 -3.33
CA GLY A 445 1.87 -1.25 -3.59
C GLY A 445 2.90 -1.79 -2.61
N ILE A 446 2.61 -2.90 -1.90
CA ILE A 446 3.56 -3.54 -0.99
C ILE A 446 3.54 -5.04 -1.14
N ALA A 447 4.73 -5.65 -1.15
CA ALA A 447 4.87 -7.11 -1.09
C ALA A 447 6.15 -7.47 -0.34
N SER A 448 6.13 -8.57 0.40
CA SER A 448 7.19 -8.94 1.33
C SER A 448 7.77 -10.32 1.04
N THR A 449 9.08 -10.43 1.17
CA THR A 449 9.82 -11.69 1.24
C THR A 449 10.60 -11.74 2.56
N ASP A 450 11.23 -12.86 2.86
CA ASP A 450 12.07 -12.98 4.06
C ASP A 450 13.22 -11.95 4.09
N LYS A 451 13.72 -11.55 2.92
CA LYS A 451 14.93 -10.73 2.78
C LYS A 451 14.66 -9.27 2.42
N ALA A 452 13.50 -8.97 1.88
CA ALA A 452 13.18 -7.65 1.39
C ALA A 452 11.69 -7.34 1.46
N VAL A 453 11.38 -6.05 1.44
CA VAL A 453 10.06 -5.50 1.17
C VAL A 453 10.15 -4.70 -0.11
N PHE A 454 9.17 -4.85 -0.95
CA PHE A 454 9.00 -4.13 -2.20
C PHE A 454 7.90 -3.10 -2.02
N VAL A 455 8.17 -1.85 -2.39
CA VAL A 455 7.21 -0.75 -2.24
C VAL A 455 7.11 0.00 -3.56
N ALA A 456 5.89 0.21 -4.04
CA ALA A 456 5.58 0.98 -5.24
C ALA A 456 4.63 2.11 -4.91
N TRP A 457 4.82 3.27 -5.54
CA TRP A 457 4.00 4.46 -5.29
C TRP A 457 3.85 5.31 -6.55
N ASP A 458 2.86 6.16 -6.57
CA ASP A 458 2.69 7.17 -7.60
C ASP A 458 3.46 8.46 -7.25
N ASP A 459 4.16 9.01 -8.22
CA ASP A 459 5.11 10.10 -8.03
C ASP A 459 5.00 11.14 -9.14
N THR A 460 4.98 12.39 -8.77
CA THR A 460 4.82 13.52 -9.68
C THR A 460 6.13 14.18 -10.10
N ARG A 461 7.29 13.58 -9.77
CA ARG A 461 8.62 14.19 -9.99
C ARG A 461 8.93 14.55 -11.44
N ASN A 462 8.28 13.92 -12.41
CA ASN A 462 8.38 14.20 -13.84
C ASN A 462 7.30 15.14 -14.34
N GLY A 463 6.37 15.55 -13.46
CA GLY A 463 5.33 16.52 -13.76
C GLY A 463 5.77 17.96 -13.57
N ASN A 464 4.99 18.86 -14.14
CA ASN A 464 5.08 20.30 -13.94
C ASN A 464 3.69 20.93 -14.11
N SER A 465 3.59 22.24 -13.97
CA SER A 465 2.30 22.96 -14.08
C SER A 465 1.60 22.83 -15.44
N VAL A 466 2.30 22.35 -16.48
CA VAL A 466 1.79 22.19 -17.84
C VAL A 466 1.48 20.72 -18.14
N THR A 467 2.42 19.81 -17.85
CA THR A 467 2.29 18.40 -18.22
C THR A 467 1.47 17.60 -17.22
N THR A 468 1.40 18.01 -15.96
CA THR A 468 0.66 17.33 -14.87
C THR A 468 0.86 15.80 -14.87
N SER A 469 2.13 15.37 -15.03
CA SER A 469 2.48 13.96 -15.17
C SER A 469 2.69 13.29 -13.82
N GLN A 470 2.18 12.08 -13.71
CA GLN A 470 2.37 11.17 -12.56
C GLN A 470 2.79 9.81 -13.08
N ASP A 471 3.83 9.25 -12.49
CA ASP A 471 4.46 7.98 -12.86
C ASP A 471 4.51 7.03 -11.67
N ILE A 472 4.62 5.73 -11.91
CA ILE A 472 4.87 4.75 -10.85
C ILE A 472 6.37 4.62 -10.62
N TYR A 473 6.74 4.74 -9.34
CA TYR A 473 8.08 4.49 -8.82
C TYR A 473 8.06 3.30 -7.88
N PHE A 474 9.22 2.70 -7.71
CA PHE A 474 9.43 1.48 -6.95
C PHE A 474 10.74 1.55 -6.19
N THR A 475 10.80 0.96 -5.00
CA THR A 475 12.04 0.70 -4.27
C THR A 475 11.98 -0.65 -3.55
N ARG A 476 13.15 -1.11 -3.15
CA ARG A 476 13.33 -2.29 -2.32
C ARG A 476 13.95 -1.88 -0.99
N VAL A 477 13.33 -2.31 0.09
CA VAL A 477 13.85 -2.20 1.45
C VAL A 477 14.45 -3.53 1.82
N ARG A 478 15.79 -3.58 1.97
CA ARG A 478 16.55 -4.81 2.22
C ARG A 478 16.85 -4.97 3.71
N TYR A 479 16.71 -6.19 4.17
CA TYR A 479 17.17 -6.60 5.49
C TYR A 479 18.47 -7.36 5.34
N ALA A 480 19.54 -6.89 5.97
CA ALA A 480 20.75 -7.67 6.07
C ALA A 480 20.41 -9.01 6.76
N PRO A 481 20.90 -10.15 6.27
CA PRO A 481 20.81 -11.37 7.05
C PRO A 481 21.43 -11.08 8.43
N PRO A 482 20.83 -11.60 9.54
CA PRO A 482 21.47 -11.47 10.83
C PRO A 482 22.92 -11.95 10.64
N ALA A 483 23.89 -11.12 11.08
CA ALA A 483 25.28 -11.52 11.02
C ALA A 483 25.36 -12.91 11.61
N GLU A 484 25.77 -13.91 10.82
CA GLU A 484 26.04 -15.24 11.35
C GLU A 484 27.07 -15.00 12.45
N VAL A 485 26.62 -15.05 13.69
CA VAL A 485 27.53 -15.18 14.81
C VAL A 485 28.17 -16.53 14.55
N PHE A 486 29.39 -16.50 14.02
CA PHE A 486 30.22 -17.69 13.92
C PHE A 486 30.29 -18.27 15.33
N GLY A 487 29.36 -19.10 15.65
CA GLY A 487 29.43 -20.02 16.79
C GLY A 487 30.62 -20.89 16.47
N GLY A 488 31.73 -20.61 17.13
CA GLY A 488 32.93 -21.41 16.94
C GLY A 488 32.57 -22.87 17.10
N ASP A 489 32.78 -23.60 16.05
CA ASP A 489 32.68 -25.06 16.01
C ASP A 489 33.54 -25.61 17.15
N LYS A 490 32.95 -26.27 18.13
CA LYS A 490 33.64 -26.73 19.34
C LYS A 490 34.66 -27.85 19.07
N ASP A 491 34.85 -28.24 17.81
CA ASP A 491 35.71 -29.37 17.43
C ASP A 491 37.01 -29.01 16.69
N THR A 492 37.31 -27.74 16.46
CA THR A 492 38.66 -27.34 15.99
C THR A 492 39.42 -26.71 17.14
N GLY A 493 40.35 -27.44 17.73
CA GLY A 493 41.18 -27.04 18.89
C GLY A 493 42.10 -25.83 18.63
N THR A 494 41.58 -24.71 18.15
CA THR A 494 42.29 -23.43 18.01
C THR A 494 42.05 -22.58 19.25
N SER A 495 43.12 -22.33 19.97
CA SER A 495 43.22 -21.47 21.15
C SER A 495 42.62 -20.08 20.91
N PRO A 496 41.89 -19.50 21.88
CA PRO A 496 41.34 -18.14 21.82
C PRO A 496 42.33 -17.03 21.53
N TRP A 497 43.62 -17.32 21.63
CA TRP A 497 44.72 -16.38 21.36
C TRP A 497 45.00 -16.18 19.87
N ALA A 498 44.58 -17.09 18.98
CA ALA A 498 44.83 -16.96 17.54
C ALA A 498 43.87 -15.94 16.87
N ALA A 499 42.65 -15.75 17.37
CA ALA A 499 41.73 -14.76 16.84
C ALA A 499 42.11 -13.30 17.19
N GLY A 500 42.73 -13.09 18.35
CA GLY A 500 43.23 -11.78 18.74
C GLY A 500 44.43 -11.32 17.92
N ALA A 501 45.27 -12.26 17.47
CA ALA A 501 46.48 -11.95 16.69
C ALA A 501 46.18 -11.53 15.24
N LEU A 502 45.08 -12.07 14.63
CA LEU A 502 44.69 -11.69 13.27
C LEU A 502 44.05 -10.30 13.24
N GLY A 503 43.27 -9.93 14.25
CA GLY A 503 42.64 -8.59 14.35
C GLY A 503 43.70 -7.48 14.54
N ALA A 504 44.76 -7.74 15.32
CA ALA A 504 45.84 -6.81 15.54
C ALA A 504 46.74 -6.66 14.28
N ALA A 505 46.93 -7.71 13.49
CA ALA A 505 47.72 -7.67 12.26
C ALA A 505 47.04 -6.85 11.17
N ILE A 506 45.72 -6.91 11.04
CA ILE A 506 44.94 -6.12 10.07
C ILE A 506 44.94 -4.64 10.46
N ALA A 507 44.82 -4.30 11.74
CA ALA A 507 44.87 -2.92 12.20
C ALA A 507 46.23 -2.26 11.97
N LEU A 508 47.33 -3.01 12.11
CA LEU A 508 48.69 -2.53 11.82
C LEU A 508 48.99 -2.39 10.33
N ALA A 509 48.39 -3.25 9.47
CA ALA A 509 48.52 -3.16 8.02
C ALA A 509 47.78 -1.96 7.41
N LEU A 510 46.58 -1.62 7.95
CA LEU A 510 45.83 -0.43 7.53
C LEU A 510 46.41 0.88 8.07
N GLY A 511 46.96 0.89 9.27
CA GLY A 511 47.66 2.06 9.84
C GLY A 511 48.97 2.38 9.11
N GLY A 512 49.69 1.38 8.59
CA GLY A 512 50.91 1.57 7.83
C GLY A 512 50.69 2.15 6.42
N LEU A 513 49.56 1.88 5.81
CA LEU A 513 49.25 2.36 4.47
C LEU A 513 48.86 3.85 4.42
N VAL A 514 48.31 4.38 5.51
CA VAL A 514 47.93 5.81 5.61
C VAL A 514 49.15 6.71 5.83
N LEU A 515 50.25 6.20 6.39
CA LEU A 515 51.49 6.98 6.63
C LEU A 515 52.41 7.08 5.41
N VAL A 516 52.29 6.20 4.40
CA VAL A 516 53.12 6.23 3.18
C VAL A 516 52.53 7.10 2.08
N THR A 517 51.20 7.38 2.09
CA THR A 517 50.56 8.24 1.08
C THR A 517 50.56 9.74 1.44
N GLY A 518 50.98 10.11 2.64
CA GLY A 518 51.02 11.50 3.10
C GLY A 518 52.28 12.30 2.75
N MET A 519 53.30 11.72 2.11
CA MET A 519 54.62 12.38 1.90
C MET A 519 54.97 12.69 0.43
N GLN A 520 54.04 12.62 -0.53
CA GLN A 520 54.32 12.95 -1.94
C GLN A 520 53.32 13.91 -2.60
N ALA A 521 52.94 15.00 -1.94
CA ALA A 521 52.21 16.07 -2.60
C ALA A 521 52.64 17.45 -2.10
N SER A 522 53.84 17.83 -2.45
CA SER A 522 54.27 19.23 -2.45
C SER A 522 55.22 19.49 -3.60
N ARG A 523 54.69 19.83 -4.78
CA ARG A 523 55.38 20.62 -5.81
C ARG A 523 54.42 21.24 -6.81
N SER A 524 54.37 22.57 -6.72
CA SER A 524 54.24 23.61 -7.77
C SER A 524 53.00 23.66 -8.65
N GLU A 525 52.18 24.67 -8.36
CA GLU A 525 51.25 25.33 -9.30
C GLU A 525 51.97 26.01 -10.47
N PRO A 526 51.31 26.14 -11.62
CA PRO A 526 51.44 27.31 -12.46
C PRO A 526 50.08 28.04 -12.61
N THR A 527 50.17 29.36 -12.56
CA THR A 527 49.19 30.42 -12.65
C THR A 527 48.34 30.35 -13.95
N PRO A 528 47.02 30.55 -13.92
CA PRO A 528 46.22 30.71 -15.13
C PRO A 528 46.17 32.18 -15.57
N THR A 529 46.42 32.40 -16.85
CA THR A 529 46.22 33.64 -17.58
C THR A 529 44.75 33.85 -17.94
N THR A 530 44.25 35.04 -17.64
CA THR A 530 42.90 35.54 -17.92
C THR A 530 42.74 35.82 -19.42
N PRO A 531 41.62 35.51 -20.09
CA PRO A 531 41.23 36.12 -21.36
C PRO A 531 40.21 37.24 -21.16
N THR A 532 40.42 38.29 -21.90
CA THR A 532 39.68 39.55 -22.04
C THR A 532 38.27 39.32 -22.64
N PRO A 533 37.26 40.12 -22.26
CA PRO A 533 35.90 39.96 -22.78
C PRO A 533 35.71 40.66 -24.14
N ALA A 534 35.03 39.97 -25.06
CA ALA A 534 34.59 40.52 -26.32
C ALA A 534 33.20 41.19 -26.22
N THR A 535 33.07 42.34 -26.82
CA THR A 535 31.93 43.26 -26.91
C THR A 535 30.76 42.69 -27.72
N PRO A 536 29.50 42.95 -27.37
CA PRO A 536 28.35 42.48 -28.16
C PRO A 536 28.01 43.44 -29.32
N SER A 537 27.80 42.85 -30.49
CA SER A 537 27.27 43.52 -31.67
C SER A 537 25.75 43.39 -31.69
N THR A 538 25.08 44.53 -31.64
CA THR A 538 23.65 44.70 -31.90
C THR A 538 23.34 44.57 -33.39
N LYS A 539 22.34 43.75 -33.75
CA LYS A 539 21.53 43.92 -34.95
C LYS A 539 20.11 43.42 -34.70
N GLU A 540 19.17 44.34 -34.67
CA GLU A 540 17.74 44.12 -34.88
C GLU A 540 17.45 43.61 -36.29
N PRO A 541 16.37 42.86 -36.50
CA PRO A 541 15.62 42.91 -37.75
C PRO A 541 14.19 43.35 -37.54
N SER A 542 13.81 44.29 -38.42
CA SER A 542 12.50 44.85 -38.61
C SER A 542 11.46 43.87 -39.15
N ILE A 543 10.23 44.20 -38.77
CA ILE A 543 8.91 43.73 -39.14
C ILE A 543 8.67 43.75 -40.66
N THR A 544 8.10 42.71 -41.19
CA THR A 544 6.88 42.68 -42.03
C THR A 544 6.13 41.36 -41.79
#